data_50366e1d6d079b3696b149be75c675a8
#
_entry.id   50366e1d6d079b3696b149be75c675a8
#
_cell.length_a   1.000
_cell.length_b   1.000
_cell.length_c   1.000
_cell.angle_alpha   90.00
_cell.angle_beta   90.00
_cell.angle_gamma   90.00
#
_symmetry.space_group_name_H-M   'P 1'
#
loop_
_entity.id
_entity.type
_entity.pdbx_description
1 polymer ?
#
loop_
_entity_poly.entity_id
_entity_poly.type
_entity_poly.pdbx_seq_one_letter_code
_entity_poly.pdbx_strand_id
1 'polypeptide(L)'
;MNSPAGSTATLPRHVLWLVCIIASIGFAFDTYELLMLPLVAGPAIAEILQVPPSNPLVTQWVGNLLWITALCGGVFGLLGGWLTDRLGRKTVLAGSIFLYSFSPVLAAFSTSLPWFLVFRCATFVGVCVEFVAAITWLAELFPDKGAREKALGWTQAFASVGGIMVTGVNAWTLAHAADLPALPVPEPFNAHANWRYTLISGLLPAIPIALMLPFVPESPVWRERRRSGKLTRPSFGELFSPALRRTTLVTAALSACAYGVAFGALQLTPTRIVPGLADLAEPRKVLKPLQDEAKTLNAGLDAVMPAYRDAIGSTAGLAEVAGQRARLRVAMRSLRRSADAAPADAKAALTSKLAGMTNELARLDAELAKATEGKPDAKRAVVEREKAMGQIAANRDKQEAADTQIKARGNAVQLKQELGGLAGRIALALLVVAAVSRGKLLRLFQLPGVVVLPFTYYFLFRNNPDGFGWGVALAGFLTVAQFSYFGEYLPKVFPLHLRGTGGSFATNVGGRMLGTSAAYLTSNILAPMFTGTTFEQVATAAAITGGVAMALGVALSFLLPEPKAGGMDSH
;
A
#
# COMPACT_ATOMS: atom_id res chain seq x y z
N MET A 1 -55.85 -9.20 -19.36
CA MET A 1 -54.84 -8.49 -20.15
C MET A 1 -53.53 -8.58 -19.40
N ASN A 2 -52.73 -9.56 -19.81
CA ASN A 2 -51.40 -9.80 -19.22
C ASN A 2 -50.42 -8.73 -19.76
N SER A 3 -49.96 -7.84 -18.90
CA SER A 3 -48.80 -6.98 -19.22
C SER A 3 -47.56 -7.85 -19.33
N PRO A 4 -46.79 -7.77 -20.41
CA PRO A 4 -45.55 -8.53 -20.53
C PRO A 4 -44.58 -8.06 -19.45
N ALA A 5 -44.05 -9.03 -18.70
CA ALA A 5 -42.92 -8.83 -17.81
C ALA A 5 -41.80 -8.08 -18.56
N GLY A 6 -41.42 -6.92 -18.04
CA GLY A 6 -40.45 -6.03 -18.69
C GLY A 6 -39.19 -6.79 -19.07
N SER A 7 -38.91 -6.88 -20.36
CA SER A 7 -37.66 -7.40 -20.88
C SER A 7 -36.56 -6.53 -20.31
N THR A 8 -35.74 -7.10 -19.43
CA THR A 8 -34.47 -6.47 -19.02
C THR A 8 -33.63 -6.36 -20.28
N ALA A 9 -33.60 -5.17 -20.88
CA ALA A 9 -32.81 -4.89 -22.08
C ALA A 9 -31.35 -5.30 -21.76
N THR A 10 -30.90 -6.38 -22.39
CA THR A 10 -29.52 -6.83 -22.27
C THR A 10 -28.62 -5.72 -22.83
N LEU A 11 -27.70 -5.25 -22.01
CA LEU A 11 -26.75 -4.23 -22.44
C LEU A 11 -25.94 -4.72 -23.67
N PRO A 12 -25.57 -3.82 -24.58
CA PRO A 12 -24.72 -4.16 -25.72
C PRO A 12 -23.39 -4.80 -25.24
N ARG A 13 -22.90 -5.79 -25.97
CA ARG A 13 -21.67 -6.54 -25.60
C ARG A 13 -20.47 -5.62 -25.37
N HIS A 14 -20.29 -4.57 -26.19
CA HIS A 14 -19.19 -3.63 -26.03
C HIS A 14 -19.27 -2.86 -24.68
N VAL A 15 -20.47 -2.53 -24.21
CA VAL A 15 -20.67 -1.87 -22.91
C VAL A 15 -20.32 -2.84 -21.77
N LEU A 16 -20.70 -4.11 -21.86
CA LEU A 16 -20.34 -5.14 -20.87
C LEU A 16 -18.83 -5.36 -20.81
N TRP A 17 -18.16 -5.38 -21.97
CA TRP A 17 -16.70 -5.44 -22.02
C TRP A 17 -16.05 -4.21 -21.38
N LEU A 18 -16.55 -3.01 -21.67
CA LEU A 18 -16.03 -1.77 -21.07
C LEU A 18 -16.18 -1.78 -19.55
N VAL A 19 -17.31 -2.26 -19.04
CA VAL A 19 -17.55 -2.44 -17.59
C VAL A 19 -16.54 -3.42 -16.99
N CYS A 20 -16.28 -4.57 -17.64
CA CYS A 20 -15.29 -5.53 -17.18
C CYS A 20 -13.87 -4.94 -17.19
N ILE A 21 -13.51 -4.16 -18.19
CA ILE A 21 -12.21 -3.47 -18.26
C ILE A 21 -12.06 -2.47 -17.11
N ILE A 22 -13.07 -1.63 -16.87
CA ILE A 22 -13.06 -0.66 -15.77
C ILE A 22 -12.92 -1.37 -14.43
N ALA A 23 -13.70 -2.43 -14.18
CA ALA A 23 -13.62 -3.19 -12.95
C ALA A 23 -12.26 -3.92 -12.79
N SER A 24 -11.70 -4.46 -13.89
CA SER A 24 -10.37 -5.09 -13.86
C SER A 24 -9.27 -4.09 -13.53
N ILE A 25 -9.32 -2.89 -14.11
CA ILE A 25 -8.40 -1.79 -13.78
C ILE A 25 -8.60 -1.39 -12.31
N GLY A 26 -9.85 -1.20 -11.87
CA GLY A 26 -10.17 -0.88 -10.48
C GLY A 26 -9.56 -1.89 -9.51
N PHE A 27 -9.83 -3.19 -9.69
CA PHE A 27 -9.26 -4.24 -8.81
C PHE A 27 -7.72 -4.34 -8.90
N ALA A 28 -7.12 -4.08 -10.07
CA ALA A 28 -5.67 -4.06 -10.18
C ALA A 28 -5.09 -2.90 -9.35
N PHE A 29 -5.71 -1.74 -9.41
CA PHE A 29 -5.23 -0.57 -8.69
C PHE A 29 -5.66 -0.52 -7.22
N ASP A 30 -6.77 -1.17 -6.83
CA ASP A 30 -7.09 -1.48 -5.43
C ASP A 30 -5.91 -2.22 -4.78
N THR A 31 -5.45 -3.28 -5.43
CA THR A 31 -4.28 -4.04 -4.96
C THR A 31 -2.97 -3.27 -5.07
N TYR A 32 -2.81 -2.45 -6.12
CA TYR A 32 -1.66 -1.55 -6.28
C TYR A 32 -1.50 -0.62 -5.07
N GLU A 33 -2.56 0.07 -4.67
CA GLU A 33 -2.56 0.98 -3.52
C GLU A 33 -2.35 0.25 -2.19
N LEU A 34 -2.95 -0.94 -2.06
CA LEU A 34 -2.80 -1.76 -0.87
C LEU A 34 -1.35 -2.22 -0.68
N LEU A 35 -0.71 -2.69 -1.75
CA LEU A 35 0.65 -3.24 -1.74
C LEU A 35 1.75 -2.17 -1.88
N MET A 36 1.39 -0.95 -2.21
CA MET A 36 2.29 0.19 -2.15
C MET A 36 2.76 0.46 -0.72
N LEU A 37 1.85 0.37 0.27
CA LEU A 37 2.14 0.71 1.65
C LEU A 37 3.30 -0.11 2.26
N PRO A 38 3.40 -1.44 2.10
CA PRO A 38 4.54 -2.22 2.58
C PRO A 38 5.89 -1.78 2.02
N LEU A 39 5.90 -1.28 0.79
CA LEU A 39 7.13 -0.82 0.13
C LEU A 39 7.57 0.55 0.62
N VAL A 40 6.62 1.44 0.90
CA VAL A 40 6.92 2.85 1.23
C VAL A 40 6.87 3.17 2.71
N ALA A 41 6.12 2.42 3.54
CA ALA A 41 5.88 2.79 4.94
C ALA A 41 7.16 2.87 5.77
N GLY A 42 8.03 1.88 5.68
CA GLY A 42 9.30 1.86 6.42
C GLY A 42 10.18 3.06 6.09
N PRO A 43 10.54 3.26 4.80
CA PRO A 43 11.32 4.42 4.36
C PRO A 43 10.68 5.78 4.69
N ALA A 44 9.36 5.91 4.48
CA ALA A 44 8.62 7.14 4.76
C ALA A 44 8.63 7.49 6.24
N ILE A 45 8.32 6.54 7.12
CA ILE A 45 8.31 6.74 8.58
C ILE A 45 9.72 7.05 9.09
N ALA A 46 10.75 6.34 8.61
CA ALA A 46 12.13 6.60 8.98
C ALA A 46 12.56 8.04 8.62
N GLU A 47 12.20 8.51 7.42
CA GLU A 47 12.50 9.86 6.98
C GLU A 47 11.66 10.91 7.75
N ILE A 48 10.36 10.69 7.94
CA ILE A 48 9.48 11.64 8.65
C ILE A 48 9.90 11.79 10.12
N LEU A 49 10.29 10.70 10.78
CA LEU A 49 10.77 10.72 12.16
C LEU A 49 12.24 11.08 12.30
N GLN A 50 12.97 11.22 11.18
CA GLN A 50 14.42 11.48 11.14
C GLN A 50 15.22 10.45 11.97
N VAL A 51 14.84 9.16 11.85
CA VAL A 51 15.50 8.04 12.55
C VAL A 51 15.98 6.99 11.55
N PRO A 52 16.98 6.16 11.92
CA PRO A 52 17.41 5.05 11.06
C PRO A 52 16.27 4.06 10.80
N PRO A 53 16.21 3.43 9.61
CA PRO A 53 15.22 2.40 9.29
C PRO A 53 15.20 1.20 10.26
N SER A 54 16.34 0.91 10.94
CA SER A 54 16.46 -0.12 11.96
C SER A 54 15.90 0.26 13.33
N ASN A 55 15.51 1.52 13.53
CA ASN A 55 14.96 1.96 14.80
C ASN A 55 13.64 1.23 15.10
N PRO A 56 13.44 0.68 16.32
CA PRO A 56 12.20 0.00 16.72
C PRO A 56 10.94 0.84 16.51
N LEU A 57 11.02 2.16 16.69
CA LEU A 57 9.91 3.09 16.43
C LEU A 57 9.38 2.98 15.00
N VAL A 58 10.23 2.75 14.01
CA VAL A 58 9.80 2.57 12.62
C VAL A 58 8.93 1.33 12.49
N THR A 59 9.32 0.21 13.12
CA THR A 59 8.54 -1.03 13.12
C THR A 59 7.19 -0.84 13.81
N GLN A 60 7.19 -0.20 14.98
CA GLN A 60 5.97 0.10 15.73
C GLN A 60 5.01 0.98 14.92
N TRP A 61 5.52 2.03 14.29
CA TRP A 61 4.69 2.93 13.47
C TRP A 61 4.21 2.31 12.16
N VAL A 62 4.97 1.38 11.55
CA VAL A 62 4.46 0.57 10.43
C VAL A 62 3.26 -0.26 10.90
N GLY A 63 3.36 -0.92 12.06
CA GLY A 63 2.24 -1.67 12.65
C GLY A 63 1.04 -0.78 12.97
N ASN A 64 1.28 0.38 13.61
CA ASN A 64 0.25 1.37 13.92
C ASN A 64 -0.44 1.90 12.65
N LEU A 65 0.34 2.25 11.62
CA LEU A 65 -0.16 2.77 10.37
C LEU A 65 -1.09 1.75 9.69
N LEU A 66 -0.67 0.49 9.59
CA LEU A 66 -1.49 -0.59 9.05
C LEU A 66 -2.76 -0.81 9.86
N TRP A 67 -2.66 -0.80 11.20
CA TRP A 67 -3.82 -0.98 12.08
C TRP A 67 -4.82 0.16 12.00
N ILE A 68 -4.36 1.42 12.12
CA ILE A 68 -5.24 2.60 12.11
C ILE A 68 -5.93 2.74 10.75
N THR A 69 -5.20 2.55 9.65
CA THR A 69 -5.80 2.58 8.30
C THR A 69 -6.82 1.47 8.12
N ALA A 70 -6.56 0.29 8.69
CA ALA A 70 -7.49 -0.84 8.66
C ALA A 70 -8.78 -0.57 9.44
N LEU A 71 -8.70 0.05 10.61
CA LEU A 71 -9.88 0.47 11.38
C LEU A 71 -10.72 1.48 10.58
N CYS A 72 -10.09 2.50 10.03
CA CYS A 72 -10.76 3.49 9.18
C CYS A 72 -11.43 2.81 7.97
N GLY A 73 -10.70 1.94 7.25
CA GLY A 73 -11.22 1.22 6.10
C GLY A 73 -12.38 0.29 6.44
N GLY A 74 -12.32 -0.40 7.57
CA GLY A 74 -13.41 -1.28 8.04
C GLY A 74 -14.69 -0.52 8.33
N VAL A 75 -14.61 0.54 9.10
CA VAL A 75 -15.76 1.39 9.47
C VAL A 75 -16.34 2.09 8.24
N PHE A 76 -15.52 2.80 7.48
CA PHE A 76 -15.97 3.55 6.31
C PHE A 76 -16.30 2.64 5.11
N GLY A 77 -15.69 1.45 5.01
CA GLY A 77 -16.07 0.44 4.02
C GLY A 77 -17.52 -0.07 4.22
N LEU A 78 -17.97 -0.21 5.48
CA LEU A 78 -19.37 -0.50 5.77
C LEU A 78 -20.31 0.64 5.33
N LEU A 79 -19.92 1.89 5.62
CA LEU A 79 -20.65 3.08 5.15
C LEU A 79 -20.65 3.17 3.63
N GLY A 80 -19.57 2.73 2.97
CA GLY A 80 -19.47 2.64 1.51
C GLY A 80 -20.55 1.78 0.87
N GLY A 81 -20.90 0.64 1.49
CA GLY A 81 -22.03 -0.18 1.06
C GLY A 81 -23.35 0.58 1.10
N TRP A 82 -23.62 1.30 2.19
CA TRP A 82 -24.80 2.14 2.33
C TRP A 82 -24.81 3.31 1.32
N LEU A 83 -23.66 3.96 1.09
CA LEU A 83 -23.52 5.02 0.08
C LEU A 83 -23.77 4.47 -1.33
N THR A 84 -23.28 3.27 -1.63
CA THR A 84 -23.46 2.58 -2.91
C THR A 84 -24.94 2.34 -3.19
N ASP A 85 -25.72 1.97 -2.18
CA ASP A 85 -27.16 1.79 -2.33
C ASP A 85 -27.91 3.11 -2.51
N ARG A 86 -27.47 4.18 -1.88
CA ARG A 86 -28.13 5.49 -1.88
C ARG A 86 -27.78 6.35 -3.10
N LEU A 87 -26.49 6.46 -3.44
CA LEU A 87 -25.96 7.37 -4.47
C LEU A 87 -25.82 6.71 -5.84
N GLY A 88 -25.82 5.38 -5.89
CA GLY A 88 -25.58 4.61 -7.11
C GLY A 88 -24.18 3.99 -7.15
N ARG A 89 -24.08 2.85 -7.86
CA ARG A 89 -22.87 2.04 -7.89
C ARG A 89 -21.74 2.76 -8.62
N LYS A 90 -22.06 3.31 -9.80
CA LYS A 90 -21.12 4.06 -10.64
C LYS A 90 -20.61 5.31 -9.94
N THR A 91 -21.51 6.07 -9.28
CA THR A 91 -21.15 7.33 -8.63
C THR A 91 -20.19 7.09 -7.46
N VAL A 92 -20.49 6.07 -6.62
CA VAL A 92 -19.63 5.75 -5.46
C VAL A 92 -18.31 5.16 -5.92
N LEU A 93 -18.31 4.32 -6.97
CA LEU A 93 -17.11 3.80 -7.60
C LEU A 93 -16.19 4.95 -8.06
N ALA A 94 -16.73 5.93 -8.78
CA ALA A 94 -15.97 7.09 -9.22
C ALA A 94 -15.36 7.86 -8.05
N GLY A 95 -16.17 8.19 -7.05
CA GLY A 95 -15.72 8.94 -5.87
C GLY A 95 -14.64 8.21 -5.07
N SER A 96 -14.76 6.89 -4.92
CA SER A 96 -13.75 6.08 -4.21
C SER A 96 -12.42 6.01 -4.98
N ILE A 97 -12.46 5.89 -6.30
CA ILE A 97 -11.26 5.90 -7.15
C ILE A 97 -10.55 7.25 -7.05
N PHE A 98 -11.29 8.36 -7.12
CA PHE A 98 -10.73 9.68 -6.88
C PHE A 98 -10.05 9.78 -5.51
N LEU A 99 -10.73 9.31 -4.47
CA LEU A 99 -10.20 9.38 -3.11
C LEU A 99 -8.89 8.61 -2.97
N TYR A 100 -8.82 7.36 -3.42
CA TYR A 100 -7.60 6.57 -3.24
C TYR A 100 -6.48 6.95 -4.23
N SER A 101 -6.77 7.60 -5.34
CA SER A 101 -5.75 8.04 -6.30
C SER A 101 -5.10 9.37 -5.91
N PHE A 102 -5.87 10.33 -5.37
CA PHE A 102 -5.32 11.63 -4.98
C PHE A 102 -4.70 11.63 -3.58
N SER A 103 -5.22 10.84 -2.64
CA SER A 103 -4.69 10.80 -1.28
C SER A 103 -3.22 10.35 -1.20
N PRO A 104 -2.73 9.36 -1.96
CA PRO A 104 -1.30 9.02 -1.98
C PRO A 104 -0.42 10.15 -2.51
N VAL A 105 -0.90 10.92 -3.50
CA VAL A 105 -0.18 12.09 -3.99
C VAL A 105 0.02 13.11 -2.87
N LEU A 106 -1.03 13.39 -2.08
CA LEU A 106 -0.91 14.27 -0.92
C LEU A 106 0.00 13.68 0.15
N ALA A 107 -0.05 12.36 0.37
CA ALA A 107 0.85 11.66 1.29
C ALA A 107 2.32 11.78 0.86
N ALA A 108 2.62 11.85 -0.44
CA ALA A 108 3.98 12.01 -0.97
C ALA A 108 4.64 13.32 -0.53
N PHE A 109 3.86 14.36 -0.27
CA PHE A 109 4.35 15.66 0.21
C PHE A 109 4.33 15.81 1.73
N SER A 110 3.92 14.75 2.46
CA SER A 110 3.87 14.81 3.93
C SER A 110 5.26 14.94 4.53
N THR A 111 5.36 15.84 5.52
CA THR A 111 6.55 16.11 6.33
C THR A 111 6.31 15.81 7.81
N SER A 112 5.10 15.37 8.15
CA SER A 112 4.74 14.96 9.50
C SER A 112 3.92 13.67 9.49
N LEU A 113 4.07 12.89 10.55
CA LEU A 113 3.42 11.60 10.69
C LEU A 113 1.88 11.69 10.73
N PRO A 114 1.25 12.68 11.42
CA PRO A 114 -0.20 12.81 11.42
C PRO A 114 -0.79 13.03 10.02
N TRP A 115 -0.22 13.89 9.20
CA TRP A 115 -0.69 14.12 7.83
C TRP A 115 -0.49 12.90 6.94
N PHE A 116 0.66 12.24 7.06
CA PHE A 116 0.91 10.97 6.36
C PHE A 116 -0.15 9.93 6.71
N LEU A 117 -0.46 9.78 8.01
CA LEU A 117 -1.50 8.87 8.50
C LEU A 117 -2.89 9.21 7.96
N VAL A 118 -3.28 10.50 8.00
CA VAL A 118 -4.60 10.96 7.50
C VAL A 118 -4.77 10.61 6.02
N PHE A 119 -3.78 10.90 5.18
CA PHE A 119 -3.86 10.61 3.75
C PHE A 119 -3.83 9.10 3.48
N ARG A 120 -3.10 8.31 4.26
CA ARG A 120 -3.12 6.84 4.15
C ARG A 120 -4.46 6.25 4.61
N CYS A 121 -5.10 6.80 5.64
CA CYS A 121 -6.47 6.44 6.01
C CYS A 121 -7.46 6.74 4.87
N ALA A 122 -7.37 7.93 4.27
CA ALA A 122 -8.22 8.30 3.14
C ALA A 122 -8.04 7.35 1.94
N THR A 123 -6.79 6.99 1.61
CA THR A 123 -6.48 5.99 0.58
C THR A 123 -7.19 4.67 0.89
N PHE A 124 -7.02 4.14 2.10
CA PHE A 124 -7.56 2.84 2.47
C PHE A 124 -9.10 2.83 2.52
N VAL A 125 -9.72 3.94 2.93
CA VAL A 125 -11.18 4.14 2.85
C VAL A 125 -11.65 4.07 1.40
N GLY A 126 -10.98 4.76 0.48
CA GLY A 126 -11.28 4.71 -0.94
C GLY A 126 -11.24 3.28 -1.50
N VAL A 127 -10.17 2.54 -1.21
CA VAL A 127 -9.98 1.13 -1.57
C VAL A 127 -11.10 0.23 -1.03
N CYS A 128 -11.51 0.41 0.24
CA CYS A 128 -12.58 -0.39 0.86
C CYS A 128 -13.95 -0.13 0.23
N VAL A 129 -14.25 1.12 -0.10
CA VAL A 129 -15.53 1.52 -0.71
C VAL A 129 -15.59 1.09 -2.17
N GLU A 130 -14.48 1.23 -2.91
CA GLU A 130 -14.34 0.80 -4.31
C GLU A 130 -14.71 -0.67 -4.49
N PHE A 131 -14.09 -1.54 -3.71
CA PHE A 131 -14.28 -2.98 -3.77
C PHE A 131 -15.78 -3.37 -3.68
N VAL A 132 -16.50 -2.77 -2.73
CA VAL A 132 -17.95 -3.04 -2.54
C VAL A 132 -18.76 -2.52 -3.73
N ALA A 133 -18.46 -1.32 -4.20
CA ALA A 133 -19.17 -0.71 -5.30
C ALA A 133 -18.96 -1.47 -6.62
N ALA A 134 -17.73 -1.88 -6.92
CA ALA A 134 -17.37 -2.62 -8.13
C ALA A 134 -18.03 -4.01 -8.19
N ILE A 135 -17.94 -4.78 -7.11
CA ILE A 135 -18.57 -6.12 -7.05
C ILE A 135 -20.08 -6.03 -7.21
N THR A 136 -20.71 -5.08 -6.50
CA THR A 136 -22.17 -4.91 -6.57
C THR A 136 -22.60 -4.48 -7.97
N TRP A 137 -21.85 -3.55 -8.57
CA TRP A 137 -22.13 -3.07 -9.93
C TRP A 137 -22.02 -4.18 -10.97
N LEU A 138 -20.92 -4.94 -10.95
CA LEU A 138 -20.75 -6.11 -11.83
C LEU A 138 -21.87 -7.15 -11.63
N ALA A 139 -22.20 -7.48 -10.40
CA ALA A 139 -23.22 -8.47 -10.10
C ALA A 139 -24.62 -8.09 -10.63
N GLU A 140 -24.93 -6.79 -10.68
CA GLU A 140 -26.22 -6.28 -11.17
C GLU A 140 -26.26 -6.06 -12.69
N LEU A 141 -25.11 -5.92 -13.35
CA LEU A 141 -25.03 -5.73 -14.81
C LEU A 141 -25.07 -7.05 -15.60
N PHE A 142 -24.78 -8.18 -14.96
CA PHE A 142 -24.80 -9.50 -15.57
C PHE A 142 -25.98 -10.33 -15.03
N PRO A 143 -27.14 -10.37 -15.74
CA PRO A 143 -28.33 -11.13 -15.32
C PRO A 143 -28.07 -12.65 -15.30
N ASP A 144 -27.34 -13.14 -16.32
CA ASP A 144 -26.99 -14.57 -16.42
C ASP A 144 -25.97 -14.96 -15.35
N LYS A 145 -26.26 -16.05 -14.62
CA LYS A 145 -25.44 -16.55 -13.52
C LYS A 145 -24.04 -16.93 -13.97
N GLY A 146 -23.93 -17.65 -15.10
CA GLY A 146 -22.65 -18.12 -15.62
C GLY A 146 -21.78 -16.97 -16.12
N ALA A 147 -22.35 -16.01 -16.82
CA ALA A 147 -21.64 -14.80 -17.27
C ALA A 147 -21.20 -13.94 -16.08
N ARG A 148 -22.04 -13.78 -15.06
CA ARG A 148 -21.74 -13.06 -13.82
C ARG A 148 -20.58 -13.68 -13.05
N GLU A 149 -20.57 -15.00 -12.86
CA GLU A 149 -19.47 -15.70 -12.17
C GLU A 149 -18.16 -15.58 -12.95
N LYS A 150 -18.19 -15.69 -14.28
CA LYS A 150 -17.01 -15.46 -15.14
C LYS A 150 -16.52 -14.01 -15.02
N ALA A 151 -17.41 -13.03 -15.15
CA ALA A 151 -17.05 -11.61 -15.05
C ALA A 151 -16.40 -11.29 -13.70
N LEU A 152 -17.00 -11.71 -12.58
CA LEU A 152 -16.46 -11.51 -11.23
C LEU A 152 -15.11 -12.23 -11.04
N GLY A 153 -15.00 -13.48 -11.50
CA GLY A 153 -13.76 -14.26 -11.34
C GLY A 153 -12.59 -13.67 -12.12
N TRP A 154 -12.80 -13.35 -13.40
CA TRP A 154 -11.74 -12.82 -14.25
C TRP A 154 -11.33 -11.39 -13.86
N THR A 155 -12.27 -10.50 -13.56
CA THR A 155 -11.93 -9.14 -13.13
C THR A 155 -11.13 -9.13 -11.83
N GLN A 156 -11.46 -10.00 -10.87
CA GLN A 156 -10.67 -10.13 -9.63
C GLN A 156 -9.29 -10.76 -9.84
N ALA A 157 -9.10 -11.60 -10.86
CA ALA A 157 -7.77 -12.13 -11.17
C ALA A 157 -6.78 -11.01 -11.52
N PHE A 158 -7.25 -9.93 -12.16
CA PHE A 158 -6.43 -8.75 -12.46
C PHE A 158 -5.91 -8.02 -11.21
N ALA A 159 -6.50 -8.23 -10.05
CA ALA A 159 -5.98 -7.67 -8.80
C ALA A 159 -4.50 -8.02 -8.55
N SER A 160 -4.06 -9.24 -8.92
CA SER A 160 -2.63 -9.62 -8.78
C SER A 160 -1.69 -8.85 -9.71
N VAL A 161 -2.20 -8.34 -10.84
CA VAL A 161 -1.41 -7.49 -11.74
C VAL A 161 -0.99 -6.20 -11.03
N GLY A 162 -1.87 -5.64 -10.19
CA GLY A 162 -1.57 -4.43 -9.40
C GLY A 162 -0.36 -4.59 -8.48
N GLY A 163 -0.22 -5.75 -7.83
CA GLY A 163 0.95 -6.03 -6.98
C GLY A 163 2.26 -6.10 -7.78
N ILE A 164 2.24 -6.75 -8.94
CA ILE A 164 3.40 -6.80 -9.85
C ILE A 164 3.74 -5.39 -10.35
N MET A 165 2.72 -4.61 -10.75
CA MET A 165 2.90 -3.24 -11.24
C MET A 165 3.53 -2.33 -10.18
N VAL A 166 3.03 -2.30 -8.95
CA VAL A 166 3.57 -1.43 -7.90
C VAL A 166 5.00 -1.82 -7.52
N THR A 167 5.30 -3.13 -7.51
CA THR A 167 6.67 -3.61 -7.27
C THR A 167 7.62 -3.16 -8.38
N GLY A 168 7.17 -3.23 -9.65
CA GLY A 168 7.92 -2.73 -10.80
C GLY A 168 8.12 -1.22 -10.77
N VAL A 169 7.08 -0.46 -10.47
CA VAL A 169 7.17 1.01 -10.33
C VAL A 169 8.10 1.39 -9.18
N ASN A 170 7.99 0.72 -8.02
CA ASN A 170 8.91 0.99 -6.91
C ASN A 170 10.37 0.63 -7.24
N ALA A 171 10.62 -0.44 -8.00
CA ALA A 171 11.96 -0.77 -8.50
C ALA A 171 12.49 0.30 -9.45
N TRP A 172 11.64 0.77 -10.36
CA TRP A 172 11.99 1.83 -11.31
C TRP A 172 12.26 3.16 -10.60
N THR A 173 11.40 3.58 -9.69
CA THR A 173 11.62 4.81 -8.91
C THR A 173 12.86 4.71 -8.03
N LEU A 174 13.17 3.53 -7.49
CA LEU A 174 14.41 3.31 -6.73
C LEU A 174 15.66 3.52 -7.57
N ALA A 175 15.62 3.12 -8.85
CA ALA A 175 16.75 3.29 -9.76
C ALA A 175 16.89 4.73 -10.30
N HIS A 176 15.78 5.46 -10.48
CA HIS A 176 15.75 6.73 -11.22
C HIS A 176 15.30 7.94 -10.37
N ALA A 177 15.07 7.77 -9.06
CA ALA A 177 14.56 8.87 -8.22
C ALA A 177 15.46 10.12 -8.24
N ALA A 178 16.77 9.93 -8.36
CA ALA A 178 17.72 11.04 -8.46
C ALA A 178 17.63 11.84 -9.77
N ASP A 179 17.14 11.21 -10.85
CA ASP A 179 16.99 11.82 -12.18
C ASP A 179 15.63 12.52 -12.35
N LEU A 180 14.68 12.23 -11.49
CA LEU A 180 13.36 12.84 -11.53
C LEU A 180 13.40 14.28 -10.97
N PRO A 181 12.45 15.15 -11.37
CA PRO A 181 12.35 16.51 -10.85
C PRO A 181 12.27 16.52 -9.32
N ALA A 182 13.05 17.38 -8.66
CA ALA A 182 13.02 17.54 -7.22
C ALA A 182 11.62 17.93 -6.72
N LEU A 183 11.10 17.20 -5.76
CA LEU A 183 9.78 17.49 -5.17
C LEU A 183 9.88 18.71 -4.23
N PRO A 184 8.86 19.56 -4.17
CA PRO A 184 8.83 20.75 -3.33
C PRO A 184 8.56 20.39 -1.86
N VAL A 185 9.51 19.70 -1.23
CA VAL A 185 9.50 19.37 0.19
C VAL A 185 10.57 20.19 0.92
N PRO A 186 10.30 20.69 2.14
CA PRO A 186 11.27 21.48 2.88
C PRO A 186 12.42 20.61 3.38
N GLU A 187 13.57 21.21 3.62
CA GLU A 187 14.66 20.55 4.34
C GLU A 187 14.25 20.26 5.79
N PRO A 188 14.66 19.13 6.39
CA PRO A 188 15.71 18.21 5.98
C PRO A 188 15.22 17.02 5.12
N PHE A 189 14.01 17.08 4.57
CA PHE A 189 13.42 15.98 3.80
C PHE A 189 14.10 15.80 2.44
N ASN A 190 14.14 14.54 1.97
CA ASN A 190 14.75 14.22 0.69
C ASN A 190 13.77 14.50 -0.46
N ALA A 191 14.09 15.52 -1.27
CA ALA A 191 13.30 15.88 -2.46
C ALA A 191 13.29 14.79 -3.55
N HIS A 192 14.22 13.84 -3.50
CA HIS A 192 14.35 12.71 -4.44
C HIS A 192 14.09 11.35 -3.77
N ALA A 193 13.38 11.31 -2.63
CA ALA A 193 13.07 10.05 -1.97
C ALA A 193 12.17 9.17 -2.85
N ASN A 194 12.61 7.94 -3.18
CA ASN A 194 11.86 7.04 -4.06
C ASN A 194 10.45 6.76 -3.59
N TRP A 195 10.22 6.66 -2.27
CA TRP A 195 8.89 6.39 -1.72
C TRP A 195 7.86 7.47 -2.07
N ARG A 196 8.30 8.74 -2.23
CA ARG A 196 7.43 9.85 -2.62
C ARG A 196 6.96 9.68 -4.07
N TYR A 197 7.86 9.36 -4.99
CA TYR A 197 7.50 9.10 -6.41
C TYR A 197 6.64 7.84 -6.55
N THR A 198 6.90 6.81 -5.77
CA THR A 198 6.05 5.62 -5.71
C THR A 198 4.63 5.98 -5.27
N LEU A 199 4.44 6.86 -4.28
CA LEU A 199 3.12 7.35 -3.87
C LEU A 199 2.44 8.20 -4.97
N ILE A 200 3.18 9.05 -5.66
CA ILE A 200 2.64 9.87 -6.77
C ILE A 200 2.12 9.00 -7.91
N SER A 201 2.73 7.84 -8.16
CA SER A 201 2.26 6.90 -9.19
C SER A 201 0.88 6.32 -8.89
N GLY A 202 0.37 6.42 -7.66
CA GLY A 202 -1.02 6.10 -7.30
C GLY A 202 -2.08 6.92 -8.04
N LEU A 203 -1.69 8.00 -8.73
CA LEU A 203 -2.58 8.76 -9.59
C LEU A 203 -2.87 8.06 -10.94
N LEU A 204 -1.99 7.15 -11.38
CA LEU A 204 -2.09 6.51 -12.70
C LEU A 204 -3.45 5.83 -12.98
N PRO A 205 -4.11 5.14 -12.02
CA PRO A 205 -5.39 4.49 -12.25
C PRO A 205 -6.54 5.47 -12.55
N ALA A 206 -6.50 6.66 -11.97
CA ALA A 206 -7.58 7.63 -12.14
C ALA A 206 -7.75 8.05 -13.60
N ILE A 207 -6.66 8.08 -14.38
CA ILE A 207 -6.67 8.58 -15.78
C ILE A 207 -7.54 7.70 -16.68
N PRO A 208 -7.25 6.39 -16.89
CA PRO A 208 -8.04 5.55 -17.78
C PRO A 208 -9.48 5.39 -17.29
N ILE A 209 -9.70 5.33 -15.98
CA ILE A 209 -11.05 5.17 -15.44
C ILE A 209 -11.87 6.44 -15.65
N ALA A 210 -11.31 7.62 -15.39
CA ALA A 210 -11.99 8.89 -15.63
C ALA A 210 -12.39 9.06 -17.12
N LEU A 211 -11.55 8.58 -18.05
CA LEU A 211 -11.84 8.60 -19.49
C LEU A 211 -12.96 7.63 -19.89
N MET A 212 -13.02 6.44 -19.28
CA MET A 212 -13.98 5.39 -19.65
C MET A 212 -15.32 5.50 -18.90
N LEU A 213 -15.32 6.05 -17.70
CA LEU A 213 -16.50 6.10 -16.82
C LEU A 213 -17.73 6.78 -17.44
N PRO A 214 -17.63 7.87 -18.24
CA PRO A 214 -18.80 8.48 -18.88
C PRO A 214 -19.58 7.54 -19.81
N PHE A 215 -18.91 6.57 -20.43
CA PHE A 215 -19.47 5.67 -21.43
C PHE A 215 -20.19 4.45 -20.87
N VAL A 216 -20.15 4.24 -19.55
CA VAL A 216 -20.79 3.10 -18.90
C VAL A 216 -22.04 3.52 -18.13
N PRO A 217 -23.12 2.70 -18.14
CA PRO A 217 -24.36 3.03 -17.46
C PRO A 217 -24.28 2.77 -15.96
N GLU A 218 -25.11 3.47 -15.19
CA GLU A 218 -25.43 3.06 -13.82
C GLU A 218 -26.26 1.77 -13.84
N SER A 219 -26.24 0.99 -12.74
CA SER A 219 -27.00 -0.24 -12.59
C SER A 219 -28.47 -0.08 -12.97
N PRO A 220 -29.01 -0.87 -13.93
CA PRO A 220 -30.43 -0.85 -14.27
C PRO A 220 -31.31 -1.25 -13.07
N VAL A 221 -30.87 -2.22 -12.28
CA VAL A 221 -31.55 -2.70 -11.08
C VAL A 221 -31.69 -1.59 -10.04
N TRP A 222 -30.62 -0.84 -9.82
CA TRP A 222 -30.65 0.29 -8.90
C TRP A 222 -31.55 1.42 -9.40
N ARG A 223 -31.50 1.76 -10.70
CA ARG A 223 -32.37 2.80 -11.29
C ARG A 223 -33.84 2.46 -11.11
N GLU A 224 -34.22 1.20 -11.35
CA GLU A 224 -35.57 0.74 -11.21
C GLU A 224 -36.04 0.80 -9.75
N ARG A 225 -35.24 0.30 -8.80
CA ARG A 225 -35.54 0.38 -7.37
C ARG A 225 -35.66 1.81 -6.86
N ARG A 226 -34.82 2.72 -7.38
CA ARG A 226 -34.91 4.14 -7.05
C ARG A 226 -36.19 4.79 -7.58
N ARG A 227 -36.56 4.48 -8.82
CA ARG A 227 -37.80 4.99 -9.45
C ARG A 227 -39.07 4.47 -8.76
N SER A 228 -39.06 3.22 -8.36
CA SER A 228 -40.23 2.58 -7.71
C SER A 228 -40.30 2.88 -6.20
N GLY A 229 -39.39 3.63 -5.62
CA GLY A 229 -39.33 3.91 -4.18
C GLY A 229 -39.03 2.69 -3.31
N LYS A 230 -38.65 1.54 -3.90
CA LYS A 230 -38.41 0.25 -3.24
C LYS A 230 -36.93 0.06 -2.82
N LEU A 231 -36.20 1.13 -2.60
CA LEU A 231 -34.86 1.03 -2.02
C LEU A 231 -35.00 0.62 -0.54
N THR A 232 -35.02 -0.69 -0.31
CA THR A 232 -34.96 -1.24 1.06
C THR A 232 -33.57 -1.00 1.63
N ARG A 233 -33.50 -0.45 2.83
CA ARG A 233 -32.23 -0.30 3.56
C ARG A 233 -31.82 -1.68 4.05
N PRO A 234 -30.64 -2.22 3.63
CA PRO A 234 -30.16 -3.47 4.20
C PRO A 234 -29.96 -3.27 5.70
N SER A 235 -30.56 -4.14 6.50
CA SER A 235 -30.40 -4.09 7.95
C SER A 235 -29.17 -4.86 8.37
N PHE A 236 -28.19 -4.18 8.99
CA PHE A 236 -27.04 -4.87 9.60
C PHE A 236 -27.49 -5.88 10.68
N GLY A 237 -28.58 -5.61 11.40
CA GLY A 237 -29.14 -6.51 12.41
C GLY A 237 -29.57 -7.87 11.84
N GLU A 238 -30.01 -7.92 10.58
CA GLU A 238 -30.42 -9.15 9.92
C GLU A 238 -29.26 -10.12 9.69
N LEU A 239 -28.03 -9.62 9.53
CA LEU A 239 -26.82 -10.46 9.45
C LEU A 239 -26.59 -11.31 10.72
N PHE A 240 -27.08 -10.83 11.86
CA PHE A 240 -26.95 -11.50 13.16
C PHE A 240 -28.21 -12.27 13.56
N SER A 241 -29.18 -12.37 12.66
CA SER A 241 -30.34 -13.23 12.87
C SER A 241 -29.95 -14.70 13.11
N PRO A 242 -30.74 -15.50 13.80
CA PRO A 242 -30.45 -16.93 14.04
C PRO A 242 -30.09 -17.70 12.77
N ALA A 243 -30.68 -17.35 11.64
CA ALA A 243 -30.46 -18.00 10.35
C ALA A 243 -29.09 -17.66 9.73
N LEU A 244 -28.58 -16.44 9.93
CA LEU A 244 -27.36 -15.93 9.25
C LEU A 244 -26.16 -15.72 10.17
N ARG A 245 -26.35 -15.61 11.50
CA ARG A 245 -25.25 -15.29 12.45
C ARG A 245 -24.04 -16.22 12.30
N ARG A 246 -24.25 -17.53 12.10
CA ARG A 246 -23.16 -18.48 11.91
C ARG A 246 -22.39 -18.18 10.62
N THR A 247 -23.09 -18.01 9.52
CA THR A 247 -22.48 -17.67 8.23
C THR A 247 -21.68 -16.37 8.32
N THR A 248 -22.28 -15.32 8.90
CA THR A 248 -21.67 -14.00 9.07
C THR A 248 -20.40 -14.07 9.91
N LEU A 249 -20.45 -14.69 11.09
CA LEU A 249 -19.30 -14.75 12.00
C LEU A 249 -18.19 -15.65 11.47
N VAL A 250 -18.54 -16.83 10.91
CA VAL A 250 -17.53 -17.76 10.35
C VAL A 250 -16.84 -17.17 9.13
N THR A 251 -17.58 -16.54 8.22
CA THR A 251 -16.97 -15.91 7.04
C THR A 251 -16.10 -14.71 7.41
N ALA A 252 -16.53 -13.90 8.37
CA ALA A 252 -15.73 -12.78 8.88
C ALA A 252 -14.44 -13.27 9.57
N ALA A 253 -14.52 -14.30 10.41
CA ALA A 253 -13.37 -14.88 11.09
C ALA A 253 -12.38 -15.54 10.12
N LEU A 254 -12.87 -16.27 9.10
CA LEU A 254 -12.02 -16.83 8.06
C LEU A 254 -11.34 -15.75 7.21
N SER A 255 -12.06 -14.68 6.86
CA SER A 255 -11.46 -13.51 6.22
C SER A 255 -10.39 -12.88 7.11
N ALA A 256 -10.65 -12.74 8.42
CA ALA A 256 -9.67 -12.24 9.38
C ALA A 256 -8.40 -13.11 9.40
N CYS A 257 -8.52 -14.43 9.33
CA CYS A 257 -7.37 -15.33 9.25
C CYS A 257 -6.54 -15.10 7.98
N ALA A 258 -7.16 -15.03 6.81
CA ALA A 258 -6.46 -14.80 5.54
C ALA A 258 -5.74 -13.43 5.50
N TYR A 259 -6.44 -12.36 5.92
CA TYR A 259 -5.84 -11.03 6.05
C TYR A 259 -4.79 -10.99 7.18
N GLY A 260 -4.99 -11.77 8.25
CA GLY A 260 -4.03 -11.92 9.34
C GLY A 260 -2.68 -12.45 8.86
N VAL A 261 -2.67 -13.45 7.99
CA VAL A 261 -1.44 -13.93 7.34
C VAL A 261 -0.84 -12.86 6.45
N ALA A 262 -1.67 -12.24 5.58
CA ALA A 262 -1.19 -11.25 4.64
C ALA A 262 -0.53 -10.07 5.36
N PHE A 263 -1.18 -9.47 6.34
CA PHE A 263 -0.71 -8.27 7.01
C PHE A 263 0.20 -8.55 8.22
N GLY A 264 0.03 -9.68 8.89
CA GLY A 264 0.90 -10.09 10.00
C GLY A 264 2.24 -10.68 9.58
N ALA A 265 2.39 -11.09 8.31
CA ALA A 265 3.62 -11.65 7.77
C ALA A 265 4.02 -11.05 6.43
N LEU A 266 3.24 -11.30 5.35
CA LEU A 266 3.64 -10.96 3.98
C LEU A 266 3.89 -9.47 3.77
N GLN A 267 3.04 -8.60 4.30
CA GLN A 267 3.16 -7.14 4.14
C GLN A 267 4.33 -6.52 4.93
N LEU A 268 4.81 -7.21 5.97
CA LEU A 268 5.99 -6.78 6.73
C LEU A 268 7.30 -7.24 6.06
N THR A 269 7.22 -8.17 5.11
CA THR A 269 8.37 -8.85 4.53
C THR A 269 9.37 -7.91 3.85
N PRO A 270 8.99 -7.03 2.88
CA PRO A 270 9.96 -6.33 2.07
C PRO A 270 10.81 -5.33 2.86
N THR A 271 10.22 -4.63 3.82
CA THR A 271 10.89 -3.53 4.53
C THR A 271 11.23 -3.84 5.98
N ARG A 272 10.59 -4.85 6.60
CA ARG A 272 10.77 -5.14 8.03
C ARG A 272 11.40 -6.51 8.30
N ILE A 273 11.46 -7.42 7.32
CA ILE A 273 12.05 -8.75 7.47
C ILE A 273 13.26 -8.94 6.56
N VAL A 274 13.11 -8.70 5.26
CA VAL A 274 14.19 -8.85 4.26
C VAL A 274 15.49 -8.15 4.67
N PRO A 275 15.49 -6.92 5.22
CA PRO A 275 16.73 -6.27 5.63
C PRO A 275 17.52 -7.08 6.66
N GLY A 276 16.91 -8.04 7.36
CA GLY A 276 17.56 -8.92 8.34
C GLY A 276 18.27 -10.14 7.75
N LEU A 277 18.10 -10.44 6.46
CA LEU A 277 18.70 -11.61 5.83
C LEU A 277 20.23 -11.61 5.91
N ALA A 278 20.82 -12.80 5.98
CA ALA A 278 22.26 -12.96 6.15
C ALA A 278 23.09 -12.43 4.96
N ASP A 279 22.57 -12.55 3.74
CA ASP A 279 23.20 -12.03 2.51
C ASP A 279 23.28 -10.49 2.46
N LEU A 280 22.52 -9.81 3.32
CA LEU A 280 22.54 -8.35 3.50
C LEU A 280 23.39 -7.90 4.71
N ALA A 281 24.19 -8.79 5.31
CA ALA A 281 25.00 -8.45 6.48
C ALA A 281 26.04 -7.37 6.17
N GLU A 282 26.73 -7.43 5.01
CA GLU A 282 27.75 -6.44 4.63
C GLU A 282 27.12 -5.05 4.35
N PRO A 283 26.07 -4.89 3.54
CA PRO A 283 25.37 -3.62 3.42
C PRO A 283 24.93 -3.02 4.77
N ARG A 284 24.45 -3.86 5.71
CA ARG A 284 24.08 -3.38 7.07
C ARG A 284 25.26 -2.92 7.89
N LYS A 285 26.41 -3.62 7.81
CA LYS A 285 27.63 -3.19 8.52
C LYS A 285 28.11 -1.82 8.07
N VAL A 286 27.98 -1.51 6.77
CA VAL A 286 28.30 -0.19 6.22
C VAL A 286 27.30 0.85 6.68
N LEU A 287 26.00 0.51 6.72
CA LEU A 287 24.95 1.45 7.10
C LEU A 287 24.98 1.86 8.57
N LYS A 288 25.30 0.95 9.48
CA LYS A 288 25.21 1.22 10.92
C LYS A 288 26.07 2.40 11.36
N PRO A 289 27.39 2.49 11.06
CA PRO A 289 28.19 3.65 11.45
C PRO A 289 27.73 4.94 10.78
N LEU A 290 27.27 4.88 9.53
CA LEU A 290 26.72 6.04 8.82
C LEU A 290 25.41 6.54 9.45
N GLN A 291 24.57 5.63 9.95
CA GLN A 291 23.35 5.98 10.69
C GLN A 291 23.67 6.61 12.05
N ASP A 292 24.69 6.12 12.75
CA ASP A 292 25.12 6.71 14.02
C ASP A 292 25.78 8.09 13.81
N GLU A 293 26.57 8.25 12.75
CA GLU A 293 27.08 9.57 12.31
C GLU A 293 25.92 10.52 11.97
N ALA A 294 24.90 10.05 11.28
CA ALA A 294 23.73 10.87 10.95
C ALA A 294 23.00 11.39 12.19
N LYS A 295 22.89 10.61 13.26
CA LYS A 295 22.32 11.09 14.53
C LYS A 295 23.13 12.25 15.11
N THR A 296 24.44 12.12 15.11
CA THR A 296 25.34 13.19 15.61
C THR A 296 25.23 14.44 14.74
N LEU A 297 25.18 14.27 13.43
CA LEU A 297 25.03 15.38 12.48
C LEU A 297 23.67 16.09 12.64
N ASN A 298 22.57 15.34 12.84
CA ASN A 298 21.25 15.90 13.08
C ASN A 298 21.20 16.65 14.43
N ALA A 299 21.78 16.09 15.49
CA ALA A 299 21.88 16.79 16.77
C ALA A 299 22.71 18.09 16.65
N GLY A 300 23.76 18.06 15.83
CA GLY A 300 24.54 19.27 15.49
C GLY A 300 23.70 20.31 14.73
N LEU A 301 22.86 19.87 13.80
CA LEU A 301 21.93 20.77 13.11
C LEU A 301 20.91 21.39 14.06
N ASP A 302 20.31 20.57 14.93
CA ASP A 302 19.32 21.04 15.92
C ASP A 302 19.91 22.11 16.87
N ALA A 303 21.20 21.98 17.22
CA ALA A 303 21.90 22.96 18.05
C ALA A 303 22.09 24.31 17.34
N VAL A 304 22.23 24.32 16.03
CA VAL A 304 22.43 25.53 15.21
C VAL A 304 21.09 26.19 14.82
N MET A 305 20.00 25.45 14.80
CA MET A 305 18.69 25.91 14.29
C MET A 305 18.10 27.11 15.06
N PRO A 306 18.22 27.24 16.41
CA PRO A 306 17.73 28.43 17.12
C PRO A 306 18.41 29.72 16.64
N ALA A 307 19.76 29.75 16.59
CA ALA A 307 20.52 30.90 16.12
C ALA A 307 20.20 31.25 14.66
N TYR A 308 19.97 30.25 13.81
CA TYR A 308 19.55 30.45 12.43
C TYR A 308 18.14 31.07 12.33
N ARG A 309 17.18 30.63 13.16
CA ARG A 309 15.83 31.21 13.19
C ARG A 309 15.84 32.66 13.64
N ASP A 310 16.61 32.95 14.66
CA ASP A 310 16.77 34.32 15.18
C ASP A 310 17.42 35.23 14.13
N ALA A 311 18.43 34.74 13.44
CA ALA A 311 19.10 35.46 12.34
C ALA A 311 18.12 35.80 11.20
N ILE A 312 17.34 34.84 10.75
CA ILE A 312 16.32 35.06 9.70
C ILE A 312 15.23 36.03 10.16
N GLY A 313 14.74 35.87 11.38
CA GLY A 313 13.68 36.73 11.94
C GLY A 313 14.13 38.17 12.14
N SER A 314 15.41 38.41 12.45
CA SER A 314 15.99 39.72 12.77
C SER A 314 16.63 40.44 11.57
N THR A 315 16.76 39.80 10.41
CA THR A 315 17.48 40.36 9.25
C THR A 315 16.62 40.28 7.99
N ALA A 316 16.15 41.44 7.53
CA ALA A 316 15.30 41.54 6.33
C ALA A 316 16.04 40.94 5.08
N GLY A 317 15.31 40.17 4.27
CA GLY A 317 15.83 39.55 3.03
C GLY A 317 16.74 38.33 3.24
N LEU A 318 17.22 38.06 4.49
CA LEU A 318 18.13 36.95 4.75
C LEU A 318 17.47 35.59 4.51
N ALA A 319 16.20 35.43 4.83
CA ALA A 319 15.45 34.19 4.61
C ALA A 319 15.39 33.82 3.12
N GLU A 320 15.19 34.83 2.26
CA GLU A 320 15.13 34.62 0.80
C GLU A 320 16.47 34.19 0.23
N VAL A 321 17.54 34.92 0.54
CA VAL A 321 18.91 34.61 0.08
C VAL A 321 19.37 33.25 0.59
N ALA A 322 19.17 32.96 1.88
CA ALA A 322 19.50 31.65 2.46
C ALA A 322 18.71 30.50 1.81
N GLY A 323 17.41 30.74 1.53
CA GLY A 323 16.57 29.77 0.82
C GLY A 323 16.99 29.53 -0.62
N GLN A 324 17.37 30.57 -1.36
CA GLN A 324 17.87 30.43 -2.74
C GLN A 324 19.20 29.68 -2.78
N ARG A 325 20.12 29.99 -1.87
CA ARG A 325 21.41 29.29 -1.72
C ARG A 325 21.22 27.80 -1.40
N ALA A 326 20.33 27.48 -0.46
CA ALA A 326 20.04 26.10 -0.10
C ALA A 326 19.50 25.31 -1.31
N ARG A 327 18.52 25.86 -2.03
CA ARG A 327 17.98 25.26 -3.27
C ARG A 327 19.03 25.04 -4.33
N LEU A 328 19.90 26.04 -4.57
CA LEU A 328 20.96 25.94 -5.54
C LEU A 328 21.98 24.85 -5.18
N ARG A 329 22.38 24.74 -3.91
CA ARG A 329 23.28 23.69 -3.43
C ARG A 329 22.71 22.30 -3.56
N VAL A 330 21.40 22.12 -3.34
CA VAL A 330 20.71 20.83 -3.58
C VAL A 330 20.74 20.49 -5.06
N ALA A 331 20.40 21.44 -5.94
CA ALA A 331 20.43 21.25 -7.39
C ALA A 331 21.84 20.95 -7.91
N MET A 332 22.88 21.63 -7.39
CA MET A 332 24.27 21.36 -7.75
C MET A 332 24.71 19.94 -7.34
N ARG A 333 24.31 19.46 -6.17
CA ARG A 333 24.61 18.09 -5.73
C ARG A 333 23.95 17.04 -6.63
N SER A 334 22.66 17.23 -6.94
CA SER A 334 21.94 16.35 -7.88
C SER A 334 22.64 16.33 -9.24
N LEU A 335 22.97 17.51 -9.79
CA LEU A 335 23.62 17.61 -11.07
C LEU A 335 25.03 16.99 -11.08
N ARG A 336 25.78 17.11 -9.96
CA ARG A 336 27.10 16.47 -9.83
C ARG A 336 27.00 14.96 -9.85
N ARG A 337 26.00 14.37 -9.14
CA ARG A 337 25.74 12.92 -9.20
C ARG A 337 25.41 12.46 -10.61
N SER A 338 24.53 13.18 -11.30
CA SER A 338 24.18 12.88 -12.69
C SER A 338 25.41 12.97 -13.60
N ALA A 339 26.31 13.94 -13.38
CA ALA A 339 27.55 14.08 -14.14
C ALA A 339 28.55 12.95 -13.87
N ASP A 340 28.64 12.47 -12.62
CA ASP A 340 29.52 11.36 -12.24
C ASP A 340 29.05 10.02 -12.84
N ALA A 341 27.74 9.85 -13.00
CA ALA A 341 27.11 8.66 -13.59
C ALA A 341 26.94 8.73 -15.12
N ALA A 342 27.14 9.89 -15.74
CA ALA A 342 26.87 10.11 -17.16
C ALA A 342 27.96 9.54 -18.06
N PRO A 343 27.60 9.09 -19.29
CA PRO A 343 28.55 8.80 -20.36
C PRO A 343 29.40 10.03 -20.73
N ALA A 344 30.56 9.81 -21.33
CA ALA A 344 31.57 10.86 -21.60
C ALA A 344 31.02 12.03 -22.45
N ASP A 345 30.15 11.74 -23.37
CA ASP A 345 29.48 12.72 -24.25
C ASP A 345 28.51 13.64 -23.51
N ALA A 346 27.74 13.12 -22.55
CA ALA A 346 26.84 13.91 -21.73
C ALA A 346 27.54 14.66 -20.57
N LYS A 347 28.67 14.14 -20.10
CA LYS A 347 29.41 14.68 -18.97
C LYS A 347 29.88 16.13 -19.15
N ALA A 348 30.29 16.48 -20.37
CA ALA A 348 30.74 17.84 -20.71
C ALA A 348 29.63 18.88 -20.54
N ALA A 349 28.41 18.58 -21.01
CA ALA A 349 27.27 19.47 -20.88
C ALA A 349 26.84 19.66 -19.42
N LEU A 350 26.84 18.59 -18.63
CA LEU A 350 26.51 18.64 -17.19
C LEU A 350 27.57 19.42 -16.41
N THR A 351 28.84 19.29 -16.75
CA THR A 351 29.95 20.04 -16.15
C THR A 351 29.84 21.54 -16.47
N SER A 352 29.49 21.90 -17.70
CA SER A 352 29.24 23.30 -18.07
C SER A 352 28.08 23.91 -17.28
N LYS A 353 26.99 23.15 -17.10
CA LYS A 353 25.86 23.58 -16.28
C LYS A 353 26.25 23.76 -14.81
N LEU A 354 27.08 22.87 -14.26
CA LEU A 354 27.65 23.01 -12.90
C LEU A 354 28.48 24.27 -12.75
N ALA A 355 29.29 24.63 -13.76
CA ALA A 355 30.06 25.86 -13.75
C ALA A 355 29.16 27.11 -13.70
N GLY A 356 28.06 27.13 -14.48
CA GLY A 356 27.04 28.20 -14.43
C GLY A 356 26.43 28.34 -13.03
N MET A 357 26.05 27.22 -12.41
CA MET A 357 25.50 27.23 -11.05
C MET A 357 26.54 27.67 -10.00
N THR A 358 27.82 27.40 -10.21
CA THR A 358 28.90 27.87 -9.32
C THR A 358 28.99 29.40 -9.35
N ASN A 359 28.86 30.02 -10.53
CA ASN A 359 28.83 31.48 -10.66
C ASN A 359 27.60 32.10 -9.97
N GLU A 360 26.45 31.46 -10.10
CA GLU A 360 25.24 31.90 -9.41
C GLU A 360 25.37 31.76 -7.87
N LEU A 361 26.02 30.69 -7.39
CA LEU A 361 26.30 30.53 -5.97
C LEU A 361 27.20 31.65 -5.44
N ALA A 362 28.26 32.04 -6.22
CA ALA A 362 29.14 33.14 -5.86
C ALA A 362 28.38 34.48 -5.79
N ARG A 363 27.41 34.70 -6.68
CA ARG A 363 26.53 35.87 -6.59
C ARG A 363 25.71 35.88 -5.30
N LEU A 364 25.06 34.75 -4.98
CA LEU A 364 24.27 34.60 -3.74
C LEU A 364 25.15 34.69 -2.49
N ASP A 365 26.45 34.32 -2.57
CA ASP A 365 27.42 34.52 -1.49
C ASP A 365 27.70 36.00 -1.25
N ALA A 366 27.79 36.82 -2.30
CA ALA A 366 27.93 38.26 -2.21
C ALA A 366 26.65 38.92 -1.64
N GLU A 367 25.49 38.46 -2.07
CA GLU A 367 24.19 38.94 -1.52
C GLU A 367 24.03 38.58 -0.05
N LEU A 368 24.45 37.38 0.37
CA LEU A 368 24.49 36.98 1.79
C LEU A 368 25.41 37.88 2.60
N ALA A 369 26.60 38.16 2.09
CA ALA A 369 27.57 39.04 2.74
C ALA A 369 26.99 40.44 2.94
N LYS A 370 26.31 40.98 1.92
CA LYS A 370 25.62 42.28 1.96
C LYS A 370 24.46 42.27 2.96
N ALA A 371 23.60 41.25 2.93
CA ALA A 371 22.47 41.12 3.85
C ALA A 371 22.89 40.97 5.32
N THR A 372 24.08 40.47 5.57
CA THR A 372 24.65 40.26 6.92
C THR A 372 25.73 41.28 7.28
N GLU A 373 25.85 42.38 6.55
CA GLU A 373 26.82 43.43 6.86
C GLU A 373 26.52 44.00 8.25
N GLY A 374 27.56 44.08 9.11
CA GLY A 374 27.41 44.50 10.51
C GLY A 374 26.77 43.46 11.44
N LYS A 375 26.39 42.27 10.96
CA LYS A 375 25.75 41.19 11.73
C LYS A 375 26.54 39.86 11.60
N PRO A 376 27.73 39.74 12.19
CA PRO A 376 28.60 38.57 12.03
C PRO A 376 27.95 37.28 12.53
N ASP A 377 27.13 37.34 13.59
CA ASP A 377 26.44 36.19 14.16
C ASP A 377 25.35 35.63 13.23
N ALA A 378 24.64 36.52 12.51
CA ALA A 378 23.66 36.09 11.51
C ALA A 378 24.32 35.36 10.32
N LYS A 379 25.44 35.88 9.82
CA LYS A 379 26.23 35.23 8.78
C LYS A 379 26.75 33.87 9.24
N ARG A 380 27.29 33.81 10.46
CA ARG A 380 27.80 32.59 11.08
C ARG A 380 26.69 31.52 11.19
N ALA A 381 25.52 31.87 11.68
CA ALA A 381 24.40 30.95 11.83
C ALA A 381 23.94 30.35 10.48
N VAL A 382 23.88 31.15 9.40
CA VAL A 382 23.57 30.66 8.06
C VAL A 382 24.64 29.68 7.54
N VAL A 383 25.91 30.04 7.69
CA VAL A 383 27.03 29.21 7.21
C VAL A 383 27.15 27.90 8.00
N GLU A 384 26.98 27.94 9.31
CA GLU A 384 27.02 26.75 10.18
C GLU A 384 25.87 25.79 9.85
N ARG A 385 24.65 26.32 9.65
CA ARG A 385 23.51 25.51 9.18
C ARG A 385 23.80 24.87 7.83
N GLU A 386 24.27 25.63 6.86
CA GLU A 386 24.59 25.10 5.52
C GLU A 386 25.68 24.03 5.57
N LYS A 387 26.69 24.20 6.43
CA LYS A 387 27.75 23.20 6.65
C LYS A 387 27.15 21.92 7.23
N ALA A 388 26.32 22.02 8.27
CA ALA A 388 25.64 20.88 8.88
C ALA A 388 24.76 20.14 7.86
N MET A 389 23.95 20.87 7.09
CA MET A 389 23.13 20.31 6.02
C MET A 389 23.97 19.65 4.92
N GLY A 390 25.11 20.22 4.56
CA GLY A 390 26.06 19.62 3.61
C GLY A 390 26.61 18.28 4.10
N GLN A 391 26.97 18.20 5.37
CA GLN A 391 27.47 16.97 5.99
C GLN A 391 26.38 15.88 6.07
N ILE A 392 25.16 16.27 6.49
CA ILE A 392 24.00 15.35 6.50
C ILE A 392 23.73 14.80 5.11
N ALA A 393 23.76 15.65 4.09
CA ALA A 393 23.54 15.21 2.72
C ALA A 393 24.64 14.27 2.21
N ALA A 394 25.92 14.56 2.48
CA ALA A 394 27.04 13.69 2.11
C ALA A 394 26.98 12.33 2.83
N ASN A 395 26.59 12.30 4.10
CA ASN A 395 26.37 11.08 4.84
C ASN A 395 25.18 10.28 4.26
N ARG A 396 24.06 10.97 3.92
CA ARG A 396 22.92 10.35 3.24
C ARG A 396 23.31 9.72 1.91
N ASP A 397 24.14 10.38 1.12
CA ASP A 397 24.60 9.86 -0.17
C ASP A 397 25.37 8.54 -0.01
N LYS A 398 26.19 8.43 1.02
CA LYS A 398 26.89 7.18 1.36
C LYS A 398 25.92 6.10 1.84
N GLN A 399 24.91 6.46 2.62
CA GLN A 399 23.88 5.52 3.07
C GLN A 399 23.04 4.99 1.90
N GLU A 400 22.71 5.84 0.93
CA GLU A 400 21.82 5.49 -0.19
C GLU A 400 22.38 4.34 -1.04
N ALA A 401 23.68 4.28 -1.25
CA ALA A 401 24.31 3.19 -2.00
C ALA A 401 24.11 1.81 -1.34
N ALA A 402 24.30 1.73 -0.02
CA ALA A 402 24.08 0.49 0.73
C ALA A 402 22.59 0.18 0.94
N ASP A 403 21.76 1.21 1.15
CA ASP A 403 20.32 1.09 1.34
C ASP A 403 19.61 0.63 0.05
N THR A 404 20.11 1.06 -1.11
CA THR A 404 19.59 0.63 -2.42
C THR A 404 19.69 -0.88 -2.61
N GLN A 405 20.78 -1.53 -2.17
CA GLN A 405 20.90 -2.99 -2.25
C GLN A 405 19.84 -3.69 -1.39
N ILE A 406 19.61 -3.20 -0.18
CA ILE A 406 18.63 -3.74 0.75
C ILE A 406 17.21 -3.58 0.18
N LYS A 407 16.89 -2.41 -0.34
CA LYS A 407 15.59 -2.10 -0.97
C LYS A 407 15.36 -2.94 -2.23
N ALA A 408 16.40 -3.10 -3.07
CA ALA A 408 16.33 -3.95 -4.27
C ALA A 408 16.05 -5.42 -3.90
N ARG A 409 16.67 -5.94 -2.84
CA ARG A 409 16.39 -7.29 -2.34
C ARG A 409 14.95 -7.40 -1.83
N GLY A 410 14.46 -6.40 -1.08
CA GLY A 410 13.07 -6.31 -0.64
C GLY A 410 12.09 -6.36 -1.79
N ASN A 411 12.34 -5.57 -2.83
CA ASN A 411 11.56 -5.55 -4.07
C ASN A 411 11.57 -6.91 -4.81
N ALA A 412 12.73 -7.57 -4.91
CA ALA A 412 12.84 -8.87 -5.56
C ALA A 412 12.04 -9.95 -4.81
N VAL A 413 12.03 -9.93 -3.47
CA VAL A 413 11.22 -10.84 -2.66
C VAL A 413 9.73 -10.51 -2.81
N GLN A 414 9.35 -9.23 -2.80
CA GLN A 414 7.97 -8.81 -3.05
C GLN A 414 7.47 -9.28 -4.42
N LEU A 415 8.28 -9.13 -5.47
CA LEU A 415 7.90 -9.62 -6.81
C LEU A 415 7.64 -11.12 -6.81
N LYS A 416 8.50 -11.93 -6.15
CA LYS A 416 8.28 -13.37 -6.00
C LYS A 416 6.98 -13.68 -5.25
N GLN A 417 6.65 -12.91 -4.20
CA GLN A 417 5.39 -13.01 -3.48
C GLN A 417 4.19 -12.78 -4.40
N GLU A 418 4.23 -11.71 -5.20
CA GLU A 418 3.11 -11.36 -6.10
C GLU A 418 2.94 -12.37 -7.22
N LEU A 419 4.04 -12.89 -7.79
CA LEU A 419 3.98 -13.99 -8.78
C LEU A 419 3.40 -15.25 -8.15
N GLY A 420 3.80 -15.60 -6.92
CA GLY A 420 3.19 -16.68 -6.15
C GLY A 420 1.70 -16.46 -5.94
N GLY A 421 1.31 -15.25 -5.54
CA GLY A 421 -0.09 -14.87 -5.34
C GLY A 421 -0.93 -14.98 -6.61
N LEU A 422 -0.40 -14.54 -7.76
CA LEU A 422 -1.06 -14.69 -9.07
C LEU A 422 -1.27 -16.17 -9.41
N ALA A 423 -0.23 -16.97 -9.27
CA ALA A 423 -0.30 -18.43 -9.50
C ALA A 423 -1.35 -19.08 -8.57
N GLY A 424 -1.43 -18.65 -7.30
CA GLY A 424 -2.44 -19.12 -6.35
C GLY A 424 -3.86 -18.79 -6.77
N ARG A 425 -4.12 -17.58 -7.28
CA ARG A 425 -5.43 -17.19 -7.81
C ARG A 425 -5.83 -18.01 -9.04
N ILE A 426 -4.90 -18.22 -9.96
CA ILE A 426 -5.12 -19.06 -11.16
C ILE A 426 -5.41 -20.51 -10.73
N ALA A 427 -4.61 -21.09 -9.84
CA ALA A 427 -4.82 -22.43 -9.32
C ALA A 427 -6.20 -22.58 -8.67
N LEU A 428 -6.61 -21.61 -7.85
CA LEU A 428 -7.94 -21.60 -7.26
C LEU A 428 -9.04 -21.54 -8.31
N ALA A 429 -8.92 -20.67 -9.31
CA ALA A 429 -9.92 -20.51 -10.36
C ALA A 429 -10.14 -21.81 -11.15
N LEU A 430 -9.06 -22.57 -11.39
CA LEU A 430 -9.14 -23.88 -12.02
C LEU A 430 -9.75 -24.94 -11.09
N LEU A 431 -9.36 -24.95 -9.82
CA LEU A 431 -9.82 -25.95 -8.86
C LEU A 431 -11.26 -25.72 -8.42
N VAL A 432 -11.76 -24.49 -8.42
CA VAL A 432 -13.12 -24.13 -8.05
C VAL A 432 -14.18 -24.82 -8.93
N VAL A 433 -13.85 -25.01 -10.20
CA VAL A 433 -14.75 -25.69 -11.16
C VAL A 433 -14.86 -27.20 -10.88
N ALA A 434 -13.76 -27.81 -10.42
CA ALA A 434 -13.68 -29.24 -10.11
C ALA A 434 -14.08 -29.58 -8.67
N ALA A 435 -14.13 -28.58 -7.76
CA ALA A 435 -14.32 -28.82 -6.34
C ALA A 435 -15.78 -29.11 -5.97
N VAL A 436 -16.03 -30.28 -5.35
CA VAL A 436 -17.33 -30.69 -4.84
C VAL A 436 -17.68 -29.97 -3.52
N SER A 437 -16.69 -29.72 -2.65
CA SER A 437 -16.87 -29.06 -1.35
C SER A 437 -16.02 -27.78 -1.24
N ARG A 438 -16.66 -26.67 -0.92
CA ARG A 438 -16.00 -25.37 -0.73
C ARG A 438 -15.09 -25.36 0.49
N GLY A 439 -15.50 -26.02 1.56
CA GLY A 439 -14.66 -26.17 2.75
C GLY A 439 -13.40 -26.98 2.50
N LYS A 440 -13.45 -28.05 1.69
CA LYS A 440 -12.26 -28.83 1.31
C LYS A 440 -11.31 -28.02 0.42
N LEU A 441 -11.84 -27.24 -0.52
CA LEU A 441 -11.05 -26.35 -1.37
C LEU A 441 -10.27 -25.33 -0.54
N LEU A 442 -10.89 -24.67 0.43
CA LEU A 442 -10.23 -23.70 1.30
C LEU A 442 -9.11 -24.35 2.11
N ARG A 443 -9.36 -25.53 2.69
CA ARG A 443 -8.36 -26.29 3.46
C ARG A 443 -7.14 -26.70 2.64
N LEU A 444 -7.31 -26.94 1.34
CA LEU A 444 -6.19 -27.27 0.45
C LEU A 444 -5.12 -26.18 0.43
N PHE A 445 -5.51 -24.91 0.57
CA PHE A 445 -4.57 -23.79 0.67
C PHE A 445 -4.14 -23.49 2.11
N GLN A 446 -5.01 -23.74 3.09
CA GLN A 446 -4.70 -23.41 4.49
C GLN A 446 -3.78 -24.43 5.17
N LEU A 447 -4.01 -25.74 4.96
CA LEU A 447 -3.23 -26.80 5.62
C LEU A 447 -1.72 -26.72 5.34
N PRO A 448 -1.26 -26.60 4.07
CA PRO A 448 0.16 -26.41 3.81
C PRO A 448 0.69 -25.11 4.44
N GLY A 449 -0.13 -24.06 4.51
CA GLY A 449 0.24 -22.78 5.09
C GLY A 449 0.64 -22.85 6.56
N VAL A 450 0.02 -23.76 7.34
CA VAL A 450 0.39 -23.97 8.77
C VAL A 450 1.86 -24.32 8.93
N VAL A 451 2.45 -25.03 7.95
CA VAL A 451 3.88 -25.43 7.97
C VAL A 451 4.74 -24.42 7.20
N VAL A 452 4.29 -24.01 6.01
CA VAL A 452 5.07 -23.15 5.11
C VAL A 452 5.39 -21.79 5.74
N LEU A 453 4.45 -21.16 6.45
CA LEU A 453 4.67 -19.84 7.06
C LEU A 453 5.76 -19.92 8.15
N PRO A 454 5.65 -20.76 9.19
CA PRO A 454 6.71 -20.89 10.20
C PRO A 454 8.05 -21.32 9.58
N PHE A 455 8.05 -22.28 8.66
CA PHE A 455 9.27 -22.75 8.00
C PHE A 455 9.97 -21.63 7.24
N THR A 456 9.21 -20.80 6.50
CA THR A 456 9.75 -19.67 5.73
C THR A 456 10.33 -18.60 6.65
N TYR A 457 9.51 -18.09 7.58
CA TYR A 457 9.88 -16.91 8.39
C TYR A 457 10.79 -17.22 9.57
N TYR A 458 10.87 -18.48 10.02
CA TYR A 458 11.77 -18.87 11.10
C TYR A 458 13.01 -19.59 10.58
N PHE A 459 12.85 -20.64 9.75
CA PHE A 459 13.97 -21.48 9.32
C PHE A 459 14.68 -20.93 8.09
N LEU A 460 13.98 -20.67 6.97
CA LEU A 460 14.62 -20.16 5.74
C LEU A 460 15.22 -18.77 5.96
N PHE A 461 14.54 -17.91 6.70
CA PHE A 461 15.06 -16.58 7.04
C PHE A 461 16.46 -16.63 7.66
N ARG A 462 16.72 -17.60 8.54
CA ARG A 462 17.99 -17.72 9.26
C ARG A 462 19.05 -18.51 8.48
N ASN A 463 18.65 -19.54 7.77
CA ASN A 463 19.58 -20.56 7.26
C ASN A 463 19.72 -20.54 5.73
N ASN A 464 18.77 -19.96 4.99
CA ASN A 464 18.78 -19.99 3.52
C ASN A 464 18.15 -18.71 2.92
N PRO A 465 18.92 -17.61 2.80
CA PRO A 465 18.42 -16.34 2.25
C PRO A 465 17.88 -16.45 0.82
N ASP A 466 18.46 -17.31 -0.01
CA ASP A 466 17.99 -17.52 -1.39
C ASP A 466 16.67 -18.30 -1.42
N GLY A 467 16.57 -19.33 -0.60
CA GLY A 467 15.34 -20.11 -0.40
C GLY A 467 14.21 -19.30 0.24
N PHE A 468 14.55 -18.29 1.06
CA PHE A 468 13.55 -17.43 1.71
C PHE A 468 12.60 -16.78 0.71
N GLY A 469 13.12 -16.20 -0.38
CA GLY A 469 12.30 -15.56 -1.41
C GLY A 469 11.30 -16.53 -2.07
N TRP A 470 11.66 -17.80 -2.26
CA TRP A 470 10.77 -18.83 -2.78
C TRP A 470 9.77 -19.33 -1.73
N GLY A 471 10.18 -19.40 -0.47
CA GLY A 471 9.27 -19.64 0.65
C GLY A 471 8.18 -18.57 0.74
N VAL A 472 8.55 -17.29 0.58
CA VAL A 472 7.61 -16.17 0.53
C VAL A 472 6.70 -16.25 -0.71
N ALA A 473 7.20 -16.68 -1.88
CA ALA A 473 6.37 -16.93 -3.05
C ALA A 473 5.31 -18.00 -2.78
N LEU A 474 5.69 -19.10 -2.15
CA LEU A 474 4.75 -20.17 -1.76
C LEU A 474 3.75 -19.70 -0.70
N ALA A 475 4.21 -18.92 0.28
CA ALA A 475 3.32 -18.29 1.26
C ALA A 475 2.30 -17.34 0.59
N GLY A 476 2.74 -16.57 -0.40
CA GLY A 476 1.88 -15.74 -1.25
C GLY A 476 0.86 -16.56 -2.02
N PHE A 477 1.29 -17.67 -2.67
CA PHE A 477 0.41 -18.61 -3.36
C PHE A 477 -0.73 -19.10 -2.46
N LEU A 478 -0.41 -19.56 -1.26
CA LEU A 478 -1.37 -20.14 -0.31
C LEU A 478 -2.30 -19.08 0.29
N THR A 479 -1.81 -17.86 0.50
CA THR A 479 -2.58 -16.80 1.16
C THR A 479 -3.47 -16.05 0.18
N VAL A 480 -2.92 -15.63 -0.98
CA VAL A 480 -3.64 -14.77 -1.93
C VAL A 480 -4.77 -15.52 -2.64
N ALA A 481 -4.63 -16.84 -2.85
CA ALA A 481 -5.70 -17.69 -3.33
C ALA A 481 -6.97 -17.58 -2.47
N GLN A 482 -6.84 -17.43 -1.15
CA GLN A 482 -7.98 -17.34 -0.23
C GLN A 482 -8.81 -16.07 -0.47
N PHE A 483 -8.23 -14.97 -0.93
CA PHE A 483 -9.00 -13.76 -1.26
C PHE A 483 -9.93 -13.99 -2.44
N SER A 484 -9.46 -14.67 -3.48
CA SER A 484 -10.30 -15.07 -4.62
C SER A 484 -11.37 -16.08 -4.23
N TYR A 485 -11.05 -16.98 -3.28
CA TYR A 485 -12.04 -17.89 -2.71
C TYR A 485 -13.20 -17.12 -2.06
N PHE A 486 -12.94 -16.11 -1.23
CA PHE A 486 -13.98 -15.32 -0.60
C PHE A 486 -14.80 -14.53 -1.62
N GLY A 487 -14.18 -13.98 -2.66
CA GLY A 487 -14.89 -13.30 -3.75
C GLY A 487 -15.90 -14.19 -4.47
N GLU A 488 -15.61 -15.46 -4.62
CA GLU A 488 -16.47 -16.46 -5.24
C GLU A 488 -17.51 -17.05 -4.26
N TYR A 489 -17.12 -17.25 -3.00
CA TYR A 489 -17.94 -17.93 -2.01
C TYR A 489 -19.02 -17.03 -1.37
N LEU A 490 -18.65 -15.79 -0.96
CA LEU A 490 -19.54 -14.91 -0.20
C LEU A 490 -20.88 -14.61 -0.91
N PRO A 491 -20.93 -14.34 -2.23
CA PRO A 491 -22.20 -14.09 -2.92
C PRO A 491 -23.16 -15.29 -2.92
N LYS A 492 -22.67 -16.52 -2.63
CA LYS A 492 -23.45 -17.76 -2.67
C LYS A 492 -24.09 -18.11 -1.32
N VAL A 493 -23.60 -17.54 -0.23
CA VAL A 493 -24.05 -17.89 1.13
C VAL A 493 -24.90 -16.82 1.80
N PHE A 494 -24.95 -15.61 1.23
CA PHE A 494 -25.84 -14.55 1.68
C PHE A 494 -27.07 -14.40 0.76
N PRO A 495 -28.26 -14.12 1.32
CA PRO A 495 -29.45 -13.80 0.55
C PRO A 495 -29.25 -12.62 -0.39
N LEU A 496 -29.98 -12.55 -1.49
CA LEU A 496 -29.83 -11.55 -2.54
C LEU A 496 -29.81 -10.10 -2.00
N HIS A 497 -30.72 -9.78 -1.07
CA HIS A 497 -30.84 -8.44 -0.48
C HIS A 497 -29.73 -8.09 0.53
N LEU A 498 -28.98 -9.10 1.01
CA LEU A 498 -27.86 -8.93 1.97
C LEU A 498 -26.49 -9.29 1.38
N ARG A 499 -26.39 -9.66 0.10
CA ARG A 499 -25.12 -10.08 -0.52
C ARG A 499 -24.04 -9.02 -0.40
N GLY A 500 -24.37 -7.76 -0.73
CA GLY A 500 -23.45 -6.64 -0.58
C GLY A 500 -23.07 -6.38 0.87
N THR A 501 -24.06 -6.32 1.75
CA THR A 501 -23.84 -6.02 3.18
C THR A 501 -23.10 -7.15 3.89
N GLY A 502 -23.49 -8.42 3.65
CA GLY A 502 -22.83 -9.59 4.25
C GLY A 502 -21.40 -9.80 3.71
N GLY A 503 -21.22 -9.66 2.40
CA GLY A 503 -19.91 -9.69 1.78
C GLY A 503 -19.01 -8.57 2.31
N SER A 504 -19.53 -7.34 2.39
CA SER A 504 -18.81 -6.19 2.95
C SER A 504 -18.45 -6.40 4.42
N PHE A 505 -19.37 -6.94 5.23
CA PHE A 505 -19.06 -7.24 6.63
C PHE A 505 -17.92 -8.26 6.74
N ALA A 506 -18.00 -9.37 6.00
CA ALA A 506 -16.97 -10.40 6.04
C ALA A 506 -15.60 -9.87 5.57
N THR A 507 -15.55 -9.08 4.49
CA THR A 507 -14.28 -8.60 3.92
C THR A 507 -13.75 -7.35 4.60
N ASN A 508 -14.57 -6.36 4.91
CA ASN A 508 -14.11 -5.09 5.48
C ASN A 508 -13.99 -5.17 7.00
N VAL A 509 -14.97 -5.73 7.73
CA VAL A 509 -14.85 -5.88 9.19
C VAL A 509 -13.99 -7.09 9.54
N GLY A 510 -14.32 -8.27 9.01
CA GLY A 510 -13.55 -9.48 9.28
C GLY A 510 -12.14 -9.38 8.73
N GLY A 511 -12.00 -9.21 7.42
CA GLY A 511 -10.71 -9.17 6.74
C GLY A 511 -9.92 -7.90 7.02
N ARG A 512 -10.35 -6.78 6.45
CA ARG A 512 -9.57 -5.55 6.43
C ARG A 512 -9.42 -4.91 7.82
N MET A 513 -10.46 -4.91 8.65
CA MET A 513 -10.35 -4.32 9.99
C MET A 513 -9.67 -5.26 10.99
N LEU A 514 -10.26 -6.45 11.23
CA LEU A 514 -9.73 -7.38 12.22
C LEU A 514 -8.46 -8.09 11.74
N GLY A 515 -8.46 -8.63 10.51
CA GLY A 515 -7.32 -9.37 9.98
C GLY A 515 -6.07 -8.50 9.80
N THR A 516 -6.20 -7.28 9.25
CA THR A 516 -5.06 -6.37 9.10
C THR A 516 -4.47 -5.93 10.45
N SER A 517 -5.26 -5.95 11.53
CA SER A 517 -4.75 -5.68 12.88
C SER A 517 -3.67 -6.68 13.33
N ALA A 518 -3.50 -7.81 12.65
CA ALA A 518 -2.39 -8.73 12.87
C ALA A 518 -1.01 -8.07 12.61
N ALA A 519 -0.94 -7.02 11.77
CA ALA A 519 0.29 -6.23 11.62
C ALA A 519 0.71 -5.57 12.94
N TYR A 520 -0.26 -5.00 13.66
CA TYR A 520 -0.02 -4.44 14.98
C TYR A 520 0.38 -5.52 15.99
N LEU A 521 -0.33 -6.65 16.00
CA LEU A 521 0.00 -7.80 16.86
C LEU A 521 1.45 -8.26 16.62
N THR A 522 1.84 -8.45 15.36
CA THR A 522 3.19 -8.88 14.99
C THR A 522 4.25 -7.86 15.39
N SER A 523 4.04 -6.57 15.03
CA SER A 523 5.08 -5.54 15.15
C SER A 523 5.20 -4.96 16.57
N ASN A 524 4.08 -4.77 17.27
CA ASN A 524 4.01 -4.01 18.52
C ASN A 524 3.90 -4.90 19.76
N ILE A 525 3.33 -6.10 19.61
CA ILE A 525 3.10 -7.00 20.75
C ILE A 525 4.09 -8.17 20.71
N LEU A 526 4.11 -8.95 19.62
CA LEU A 526 4.92 -10.17 19.57
C LEU A 526 6.40 -9.89 19.31
N ALA A 527 6.75 -9.05 18.34
CA ALA A 527 8.15 -8.82 18.00
C ALA A 527 9.01 -8.38 19.20
N PRO A 528 8.58 -7.45 20.07
CA PRO A 528 9.36 -7.05 21.24
C PRO A 528 9.59 -8.16 22.29
N MET A 529 8.83 -9.26 22.23
CA MET A 529 8.99 -10.39 23.16
C MET A 529 10.18 -11.29 22.81
N PHE A 530 10.77 -11.14 21.63
CA PHE A 530 11.87 -11.98 21.14
C PHE A 530 13.21 -11.24 21.24
N THR A 531 14.28 -12.01 21.36
CA THR A 531 15.66 -11.52 21.34
C THR A 531 16.20 -11.42 19.92
N GLY A 532 17.27 -10.67 19.73
CA GLY A 532 17.93 -10.48 18.43
C GLY A 532 17.72 -9.08 17.83
N THR A 533 18.07 -8.92 16.56
CA THR A 533 17.83 -7.68 15.83
C THR A 533 16.34 -7.43 15.60
N THR A 534 15.93 -6.18 15.45
CA THR A 534 14.51 -5.83 15.17
C THR A 534 13.94 -6.64 14.00
N PHE A 535 14.76 -6.92 12.98
CA PHE A 535 14.32 -7.70 11.81
C PHE A 535 14.08 -9.17 12.14
N GLU A 536 14.95 -9.78 12.98
CA GLU A 536 14.79 -11.17 13.46
C GLU A 536 13.59 -11.31 14.38
N GLN A 537 13.35 -10.32 15.23
CA GLN A 537 12.19 -10.25 16.10
C GLN A 537 10.90 -10.27 15.27
N VAL A 538 10.82 -9.39 14.24
CA VAL A 538 9.65 -9.33 13.34
C VAL A 538 9.49 -10.63 12.54
N ALA A 539 10.58 -11.23 12.05
CA ALA A 539 10.53 -12.50 11.32
C ALA A 539 9.98 -13.63 12.19
N THR A 540 10.44 -13.73 13.46
CA THR A 540 9.94 -14.72 14.42
C THR A 540 8.46 -14.50 14.75
N ALA A 541 8.07 -13.24 14.99
CA ALA A 541 6.68 -12.88 15.24
C ALA A 541 5.78 -13.19 14.04
N ALA A 542 6.24 -12.92 12.82
CA ALA A 542 5.54 -13.22 11.56
C ALA A 542 5.35 -14.73 11.35
N ALA A 543 6.35 -15.54 11.70
CA ALA A 543 6.24 -17.01 11.69
C ALA A 543 5.09 -17.51 12.57
N ILE A 544 4.98 -16.96 13.77
CA ILE A 544 3.92 -17.32 14.74
C ILE A 544 2.58 -16.80 14.26
N THR A 545 2.47 -15.53 13.94
CA THR A 545 1.19 -14.91 13.49
C THR A 545 0.67 -15.63 12.25
N GLY A 546 1.53 -15.87 11.25
CA GLY A 546 1.15 -16.55 10.01
C GLY A 546 0.72 -18.00 10.25
N GLY A 547 1.48 -18.77 11.03
CA GLY A 547 1.17 -20.16 11.37
C GLY A 547 -0.12 -20.29 12.17
N VAL A 548 -0.30 -19.47 13.20
CA VAL A 548 -1.52 -19.46 14.03
C VAL A 548 -2.74 -19.05 13.23
N ALA A 549 -2.64 -18.00 12.39
CA ALA A 549 -3.75 -17.56 11.55
C ALA A 549 -4.17 -18.66 10.56
N MET A 550 -3.22 -19.37 9.93
CA MET A 550 -3.53 -20.50 9.06
C MET A 550 -4.19 -21.67 9.83
N ALA A 551 -3.68 -22.01 11.02
CA ALA A 551 -4.24 -23.08 11.86
C ALA A 551 -5.68 -22.74 12.31
N LEU A 552 -5.93 -21.51 12.74
CA LEU A 552 -7.26 -21.03 13.08
C LEU A 552 -8.19 -21.06 11.86
N GLY A 553 -7.68 -20.67 10.69
CA GLY A 553 -8.41 -20.75 9.42
C GLY A 553 -8.84 -22.18 9.10
N VAL A 554 -7.94 -23.16 9.25
CA VAL A 554 -8.26 -24.59 9.10
C VAL A 554 -9.38 -25.00 10.06
N ALA A 555 -9.25 -24.69 11.35
CA ALA A 555 -10.25 -25.04 12.36
C ALA A 555 -11.62 -24.42 12.05
N LEU A 556 -11.66 -23.13 11.71
CA LEU A 556 -12.89 -22.42 11.36
C LEU A 556 -13.52 -22.91 10.06
N SER A 557 -12.73 -23.42 9.12
CA SER A 557 -13.23 -23.94 7.83
C SER A 557 -14.16 -25.15 7.98
N PHE A 558 -14.10 -25.89 9.09
CA PHE A 558 -15.04 -26.96 9.39
C PHE A 558 -16.45 -26.45 9.79
N LEU A 559 -16.52 -25.17 10.20
CA LEU A 559 -17.79 -24.52 10.53
C LEU A 559 -18.43 -23.81 9.31
N LEU A 560 -17.74 -23.80 8.15
CA LEU A 560 -18.19 -23.12 6.96
C LEU A 560 -19.44 -23.78 6.38
N PRO A 561 -20.55 -23.05 6.19
CA PRO A 561 -21.74 -23.62 5.56
C PRO A 561 -21.48 -23.90 4.07
N GLU A 562 -21.86 -25.08 3.59
CA GLU A 562 -21.84 -25.36 2.15
C GLU A 562 -23.00 -24.63 1.46
N PRO A 563 -22.75 -23.99 0.30
CA PRO A 563 -23.83 -23.37 -0.47
C PRO A 563 -24.86 -24.40 -0.90
N LYS A 564 -26.14 -24.14 -0.70
CA LYS A 564 -27.22 -25.05 -1.14
C LYS A 564 -27.21 -25.17 -2.66
N ALA A 565 -27.28 -26.41 -3.18
CA ALA A 565 -27.43 -26.69 -4.59
C ALA A 565 -28.80 -26.16 -5.04
N GLY A 566 -28.83 -25.05 -5.73
CA GLY A 566 -30.06 -24.39 -6.14
C GLY A 566 -30.15 -22.89 -5.90
N GLY A 567 -29.13 -22.31 -5.30
CA GLY A 567 -29.06 -20.87 -5.01
C GLY A 567 -30.26 -20.35 -4.21
N MET A 568 -30.03 -19.49 -3.22
CA MET A 568 -31.12 -18.84 -2.46
C MET A 568 -31.93 -17.83 -3.33
N ASP A 569 -32.23 -18.17 -4.58
CA ASP A 569 -33.02 -17.32 -5.49
C ASP A 569 -34.54 -17.61 -5.35
N SER A 570 -34.97 -18.47 -4.38
CA SER A 570 -36.35 -18.83 -4.15
C SER A 570 -36.85 -18.35 -2.79
N HIS A 571 -36.74 -17.05 -2.52
CA HIS A 571 -37.64 -16.40 -1.52
C HIS A 571 -37.66 -14.89 -1.81
#